data_5bec6207105c3bf02a348b52735e2370
#
_entry.id   5bec6207105c3bf02a348b52735e2370
#
_cell.length_a   1.000
_cell.length_b   1.000
_cell.length_c   1.000
_cell.angle_alpha   90.00
_cell.angle_beta   90.00
_cell.angle_gamma   90.00
#
_symmetry.space_group_name_H-M   'P 1'
#
loop_
_entity.id
_entity.type
_entity.pdbx_description
1 polymer ?
#
loop_
_entity_poly.entity_id
_entity_poly.type
_entity_poly.pdbx_seq_one_letter_code
_entity_poly.pdbx_strand_id
1 'polypeptide(L)'
;PSDGILPRPVPFSVVYEDDDILVVDKPADTPIHPSIGNYENTLANGIAWYFEQKGEPFVYRCINRLDRDTTGLIVLAKHALSAAVLSQAMRSREIHRTYQAFALGETAASGTIDAPIARLNGSLIQRTVDFASGERSVTHYRTLAHCSVFSHLELNLETGRTHHIRVHMAYIGHPLLGD
;
A
#
# COMPACT_ATOMS: atom_id res chain seq x y z
N PRO A 1 -2.86 -20.03 -15.27
CA PRO A 1 -1.57 -19.37 -15.40
C PRO A 1 -1.77 -17.89 -15.14
N SER A 2 -1.10 -17.37 -14.13
CA SER A 2 -1.08 -15.94 -13.81
C SER A 2 -0.22 -15.26 -14.89
N ASP A 3 -0.83 -14.68 -15.88
CA ASP A 3 -0.32 -13.91 -17.02
C ASP A 3 1.17 -13.50 -16.95
N GLY A 4 2.09 -14.47 -17.09
CA GLY A 4 3.53 -14.26 -17.11
C GLY A 4 4.20 -14.04 -15.74
N ILE A 5 3.49 -14.18 -14.61
CA ILE A 5 4.09 -14.12 -13.26
C ILE A 5 4.73 -15.48 -12.97
N LEU A 6 6.06 -15.48 -12.82
CA LEU A 6 6.82 -16.68 -12.49
C LEU A 6 6.67 -17.03 -11.00
N PRO A 7 6.30 -18.27 -10.65
CA PRO A 7 6.31 -18.71 -9.24
C PRO A 7 7.72 -18.64 -8.65
N ARG A 8 7.87 -17.98 -7.51
CA ARG A 8 9.13 -17.87 -6.76
C ARG A 8 8.85 -17.88 -5.25
N PRO A 9 9.68 -18.47 -4.42
CA PRO A 9 9.48 -18.56 -2.96
C PRO A 9 9.76 -17.23 -2.26
N VAL A 10 9.03 -16.17 -2.64
CA VAL A 10 9.11 -14.86 -1.98
C VAL A 10 8.31 -14.94 -0.67
N PRO A 11 8.89 -14.60 0.49
CA PRO A 11 8.26 -14.77 1.79
C PRO A 11 7.10 -13.79 2.02
N PHE A 12 6.04 -14.27 2.63
CA PHE A 12 4.93 -13.51 3.22
C PHE A 12 4.23 -14.38 4.27
N SER A 13 3.36 -13.80 5.08
CA SER A 13 2.55 -14.55 6.05
C SER A 13 1.08 -14.54 5.64
N VAL A 14 0.42 -15.68 5.67
CA VAL A 14 -1.03 -15.77 5.48
C VAL A 14 -1.71 -15.38 6.79
N VAL A 15 -2.59 -14.38 6.74
CA VAL A 15 -3.37 -13.88 7.89
C VAL A 15 -4.77 -14.47 7.89
N TYR A 16 -5.37 -14.60 6.71
CA TYR A 16 -6.70 -15.19 6.53
C TYR A 16 -6.83 -15.77 5.12
N GLU A 17 -7.50 -16.88 4.99
CA GLU A 17 -7.86 -17.47 3.69
C GLU A 17 -9.20 -18.19 3.80
N ASP A 18 -10.06 -17.98 2.80
CA ASP A 18 -11.28 -18.74 2.55
C ASP A 18 -11.44 -19.02 1.05
N ASP A 19 -12.66 -19.36 0.60
CA ASP A 19 -12.91 -19.65 -0.81
C ASP A 19 -12.86 -18.39 -1.69
N ASP A 20 -13.10 -17.21 -1.13
CA ASP A 20 -13.26 -15.95 -1.85
C ASP A 20 -12.01 -15.07 -1.82
N ILE A 21 -11.30 -15.03 -0.67
CA ILE A 21 -10.21 -14.10 -0.43
C ILE A 21 -8.98 -14.76 0.20
N LEU A 22 -7.84 -14.15 -0.04
CA LEU A 22 -6.60 -14.40 0.68
C LEU A 22 -6.07 -13.07 1.22
N VAL A 23 -5.85 -12.99 2.54
CA VAL A 23 -5.23 -11.84 3.19
C VAL A 23 -3.84 -12.22 3.66
N VAL A 24 -2.85 -11.46 3.24
CA VAL A 24 -1.45 -11.70 3.59
C VAL A 24 -0.81 -10.48 4.25
N ASP A 25 0.13 -10.72 5.14
CA ASP A 25 1.02 -9.69 5.66
C ASP A 25 2.28 -9.62 4.79
N LYS A 26 2.42 -8.48 4.11
CA LYS A 26 3.54 -8.22 3.20
C LYS A 26 4.74 -7.68 4.00
N PRO A 27 5.93 -8.29 3.92
CA PRO A 27 7.13 -7.73 4.51
C PRO A 27 7.61 -6.48 3.77
N ALA A 28 8.54 -5.74 4.38
CA ALA A 28 9.30 -4.68 3.72
C ALA A 28 10.14 -5.24 2.57
N ASP A 29 10.69 -4.36 1.74
CA ASP A 29 11.52 -4.69 0.58
C ASP A 29 10.87 -5.66 -0.42
N THR A 30 9.53 -5.65 -0.50
CA THR A 30 8.78 -6.56 -1.35
C THR A 30 7.80 -5.77 -2.23
N PRO A 31 8.11 -5.57 -3.51
CA PRO A 31 7.17 -4.96 -4.46
C PRO A 31 5.91 -5.83 -4.63
N ILE A 32 4.78 -5.19 -4.91
CA ILE A 32 3.49 -5.91 -5.09
C ILE A 32 3.42 -6.64 -6.42
N HIS A 33 3.87 -5.99 -7.50
CA HIS A 33 3.82 -6.50 -8.87
C HIS A 33 5.19 -6.51 -9.53
N PRO A 34 5.42 -7.40 -10.49
CA PRO A 34 6.59 -7.32 -11.35
C PRO A 34 6.68 -5.97 -12.07
N SER A 35 7.87 -5.44 -12.12
CA SER A 35 8.20 -4.16 -12.78
C SER A 35 9.65 -4.18 -13.24
N ILE A 36 10.07 -3.14 -13.97
CA ILE A 36 11.46 -3.02 -14.44
C ILE A 36 12.43 -3.15 -13.24
N GLY A 37 13.32 -4.13 -13.30
CA GLY A 37 14.29 -4.45 -12.25
C GLY A 37 13.76 -5.32 -11.11
N ASN A 38 12.46 -5.67 -11.09
CA ASN A 38 11.83 -6.51 -10.07
C ASN A 38 10.88 -7.51 -10.73
N TYR A 39 11.42 -8.54 -11.38
CA TYR A 39 10.61 -9.49 -12.14
C TYR A 39 10.26 -10.76 -11.35
N GLU A 40 11.09 -11.15 -10.38
CA GLU A 40 11.00 -12.43 -9.69
C GLU A 40 10.99 -12.31 -8.14
N ASN A 41 11.05 -11.10 -7.61
CA ASN A 41 11.14 -10.81 -6.18
C ASN A 41 9.91 -10.06 -5.64
N THR A 42 8.75 -10.23 -6.26
CA THR A 42 7.52 -9.52 -5.89
C THR A 42 6.57 -10.41 -5.09
N LEU A 43 5.64 -9.79 -4.37
CA LEU A 43 4.57 -10.52 -3.70
C LEU A 43 3.78 -11.39 -4.69
N ALA A 44 3.55 -10.91 -5.91
CA ALA A 44 2.86 -11.66 -6.95
C ALA A 44 3.58 -12.98 -7.27
N ASN A 45 4.92 -13.00 -7.31
CA ASN A 45 5.71 -14.22 -7.50
C ASN A 45 5.53 -15.19 -6.32
N GLY A 46 5.55 -14.68 -5.08
CA GLY A 46 5.33 -15.47 -3.88
C GLY A 46 3.94 -16.09 -3.83
N ILE A 47 2.91 -15.32 -4.18
CA ILE A 47 1.52 -15.81 -4.24
C ILE A 47 1.35 -16.86 -5.35
N ALA A 48 1.95 -16.66 -6.53
CA ALA A 48 1.94 -17.66 -7.60
C ALA A 48 2.58 -18.97 -7.15
N TRP A 49 3.71 -18.90 -6.43
CA TRP A 49 4.37 -20.06 -5.85
C TRP A 49 3.51 -20.76 -4.78
N TYR A 50 2.87 -19.99 -3.90
CA TYR A 50 1.98 -20.52 -2.87
C TYR A 50 0.85 -21.38 -3.45
N PHE A 51 0.15 -20.88 -4.47
CA PHE A 51 -0.92 -21.63 -5.13
C PHE A 51 -0.40 -22.80 -5.99
N GLU A 52 0.78 -22.67 -6.58
CA GLU A 52 1.44 -23.79 -7.29
C GLU A 52 1.71 -24.97 -6.33
N GLN A 53 2.23 -24.70 -5.11
CA GLN A 53 2.45 -25.74 -4.09
C GLN A 53 1.15 -26.40 -3.62
N LYS A 54 0.04 -25.68 -3.62
CA LYS A 54 -1.29 -26.21 -3.31
C LYS A 54 -1.91 -27.00 -4.49
N GLY A 55 -1.34 -26.90 -5.68
CA GLY A 55 -1.93 -27.47 -6.89
C GLY A 55 -3.21 -26.75 -7.35
N GLU A 56 -3.42 -25.53 -6.90
CA GLU A 56 -4.60 -24.71 -7.19
C GLU A 56 -4.31 -23.69 -8.29
N PRO A 57 -5.17 -23.56 -9.33
CA PRO A 57 -5.03 -22.50 -10.31
C PRO A 57 -5.34 -21.14 -9.67
N PHE A 58 -4.49 -20.15 -9.89
CA PHE A 58 -4.67 -18.82 -9.34
C PHE A 58 -4.38 -17.73 -10.39
N VAL A 59 -5.19 -16.67 -10.37
CA VAL A 59 -4.93 -15.42 -11.11
C VAL A 59 -4.74 -14.30 -10.10
N TYR A 60 -3.63 -13.59 -10.19
CA TYR A 60 -3.27 -12.53 -9.24
C TYR A 60 -4.23 -11.34 -9.35
N ARG A 61 -5.07 -11.14 -8.33
CA ARG A 61 -6.06 -10.05 -8.24
C ARG A 61 -5.92 -9.33 -6.92
N CYS A 62 -5.00 -8.38 -6.87
CA CYS A 62 -4.71 -7.58 -5.70
C CYS A 62 -5.72 -6.44 -5.57
N ILE A 63 -6.40 -6.33 -4.43
CA ILE A 63 -7.46 -5.34 -4.18
C ILE A 63 -6.89 -4.01 -3.70
N ASN A 64 -5.85 -4.05 -2.89
CA ASN A 64 -5.12 -2.88 -2.42
C ASN A 64 -3.63 -3.02 -2.71
N ARG A 65 -2.91 -1.94 -2.60
CA ARG A 65 -1.46 -1.94 -2.81
C ARG A 65 -0.76 -1.19 -1.68
N LEU A 66 0.46 -1.64 -1.40
CA LEU A 66 1.42 -0.98 -0.51
C LEU A 66 2.68 -0.68 -1.31
N ASP A 67 3.42 0.33 -0.89
CA ASP A 67 4.74 0.61 -1.44
C ASP A 67 5.72 -0.52 -1.06
N ARG A 68 6.85 -0.61 -1.76
CA ARG A 68 7.86 -1.68 -1.59
C ARG A 68 8.24 -1.89 -0.12
N ASP A 69 8.56 -0.80 0.58
CA ASP A 69 9.06 -0.84 1.95
C ASP A 69 7.97 -0.71 3.01
N THR A 70 6.71 -0.49 2.61
CA THR A 70 5.57 -0.51 3.53
C THR A 70 5.18 -1.95 3.84
N THR A 71 5.12 -2.29 5.11
CA THR A 71 4.62 -3.58 5.61
C THR A 71 3.12 -3.56 5.81
N GLY A 72 2.49 -4.73 5.91
CA GLY A 72 1.10 -4.87 6.33
C GLY A 72 0.19 -5.57 5.33
N LEU A 73 -1.11 -5.42 5.52
CA LEU A 73 -2.11 -6.27 4.93
C LEU A 73 -2.39 -5.99 3.45
N ILE A 74 -2.34 -7.06 2.67
CA ILE A 74 -2.77 -7.09 1.27
C ILE A 74 -3.92 -8.08 1.15
N VAL A 75 -4.99 -7.63 0.52
CA VAL A 75 -6.16 -8.45 0.19
C VAL A 75 -6.10 -8.86 -1.28
N LEU A 76 -6.19 -10.14 -1.51
CA LEU A 76 -6.27 -10.75 -2.84
C LEU A 76 -7.62 -11.43 -3.01
N ALA A 77 -8.24 -11.25 -4.17
CA ALA A 77 -9.45 -11.96 -4.53
C ALA A 77 -9.09 -13.27 -5.26
N LYS A 78 -9.65 -14.40 -4.83
CA LYS A 78 -9.36 -15.72 -5.41
C LYS A 78 -10.06 -15.93 -6.76
N HIS A 79 -11.18 -15.24 -7.02
CA HIS A 79 -11.91 -15.30 -8.28
C HIS A 79 -12.48 -13.96 -8.74
N ALA A 80 -13.03 -13.92 -9.95
CA ALA A 80 -13.47 -12.68 -10.59
C ALA A 80 -14.63 -11.99 -9.85
N LEU A 81 -15.56 -12.77 -9.26
CA LEU A 81 -16.70 -12.21 -8.54
C LEU A 81 -16.26 -11.51 -7.26
N SER A 82 -15.43 -12.15 -6.42
CA SER A 82 -14.88 -11.53 -5.22
C SER A 82 -14.05 -10.29 -5.57
N ALA A 83 -13.30 -10.32 -6.67
CA ALA A 83 -12.55 -9.15 -7.15
C ALA A 83 -13.49 -7.98 -7.51
N ALA A 84 -14.59 -8.24 -8.18
CA ALA A 84 -15.57 -7.22 -8.55
C ALA A 84 -16.22 -6.59 -7.31
N VAL A 85 -16.70 -7.42 -6.36
CA VAL A 85 -17.31 -6.98 -5.10
C VAL A 85 -16.34 -6.15 -4.26
N LEU A 86 -15.15 -6.66 -4.01
CA LEU A 86 -14.13 -5.96 -3.21
C LEU A 86 -13.64 -4.68 -3.88
N SER A 87 -13.48 -4.67 -5.20
CA SER A 87 -13.11 -3.45 -5.93
C SER A 87 -14.22 -2.40 -5.86
N GLN A 88 -15.48 -2.81 -5.85
CA GLN A 88 -16.60 -1.88 -5.63
C GLN A 88 -16.59 -1.33 -4.20
N ALA A 89 -16.44 -2.18 -3.18
CA ALA A 89 -16.36 -1.78 -1.78
C ALA A 89 -15.18 -0.83 -1.51
N MET A 90 -14.05 -1.00 -2.20
CA MET A 90 -12.93 -0.05 -2.17
C MET A 90 -13.29 1.30 -2.78
N ARG A 91 -14.01 1.32 -3.90
CA ARG A 91 -14.43 2.58 -4.56
C ARG A 91 -15.49 3.33 -3.74
N SER A 92 -16.44 2.61 -3.16
CA SER A 92 -17.49 3.17 -2.28
C SER A 92 -16.98 3.50 -0.87
N ARG A 93 -15.69 3.23 -0.58
CA ARG A 93 -15.05 3.46 0.72
C ARG A 93 -15.68 2.68 1.87
N GLU A 94 -16.23 1.52 1.59
CA GLU A 94 -16.70 0.56 2.61
C GLU A 94 -15.52 -0.19 3.25
N ILE A 95 -14.42 -0.35 2.50
CA ILE A 95 -13.15 -0.88 3.02
C ILE A 95 -12.26 0.28 3.43
N HIS A 96 -12.03 0.39 4.73
CA HIS A 96 -11.17 1.41 5.32
C HIS A 96 -9.72 0.90 5.44
N ARG A 97 -8.77 1.80 5.21
CA ARG A 97 -7.33 1.51 5.34
C ARG A 97 -6.76 2.37 6.45
N THR A 98 -6.28 1.71 7.48
CA THR A 98 -5.59 2.37 8.60
C THR A 98 -4.11 2.01 8.55
N TYR A 99 -3.28 3.01 8.66
CA TYR A 99 -1.83 2.89 8.67
C TYR A 99 -1.27 3.39 10.00
N GLN A 100 -0.10 2.89 10.35
CA GLN A 100 0.72 3.47 11.40
C GLN A 100 2.06 3.92 10.81
N ALA A 101 2.58 5.03 11.30
CA ALA A 101 3.87 5.55 10.87
C ALA A 101 4.56 6.33 12.00
N PHE A 102 5.88 6.42 11.91
CA PHE A 102 6.67 7.32 12.72
C PHE A 102 7.12 8.50 11.85
N ALA A 103 6.76 9.72 12.27
CA ALA A 103 7.14 10.96 11.61
C ALA A 103 8.13 11.75 12.45
N LEU A 104 9.05 12.46 11.83
CA LEU A 104 10.02 13.29 12.54
C LEU A 104 9.35 14.50 13.18
N GLY A 105 9.79 14.81 14.40
CA GLY A 105 9.31 15.95 15.18
C GLY A 105 8.00 15.68 15.90
N GLU A 106 7.51 16.71 16.56
CA GLU A 106 6.26 16.69 17.32
C GLU A 106 5.12 17.21 16.44
N THR A 107 4.20 16.32 16.08
CA THR A 107 3.01 16.65 15.28
C THR A 107 1.88 17.16 16.17
N ALA A 108 0.92 17.90 15.59
CA ALA A 108 -0.34 18.21 16.26
C ALA A 108 -1.08 16.92 16.67
N ALA A 109 -1.96 16.99 17.67
CA ALA A 109 -2.71 15.84 18.18
C ALA A 109 -3.54 15.12 17.10
N SER A 110 -4.03 15.85 16.11
CA SER A 110 -4.69 15.33 14.90
C SER A 110 -4.69 16.37 13.80
N GLY A 111 -4.91 15.94 12.57
CA GLY A 111 -5.01 16.85 11.44
C GLY A 111 -5.53 16.17 10.19
N THR A 112 -5.87 17.02 9.21
CA THR A 112 -6.24 16.60 7.85
C THR A 112 -5.32 17.30 6.86
N ILE A 113 -4.72 16.52 5.96
CA ILE A 113 -3.90 17.02 4.87
C ILE A 113 -4.71 16.79 3.59
N ASP A 114 -5.24 17.88 3.02
CA ASP A 114 -5.93 17.88 1.72
C ASP A 114 -5.02 18.62 0.72
N ALA A 115 -4.16 17.85 0.07
CA ALA A 115 -3.15 18.39 -0.85
C ALA A 115 -2.98 17.44 -2.04
N PRO A 116 -3.21 17.90 -3.26
CA PRO A 116 -3.15 17.04 -4.44
C PRO A 116 -1.73 16.58 -4.73
N ILE A 117 -1.58 15.31 -5.13
CA ILE A 117 -0.29 14.67 -5.41
C ILE A 117 -0.11 14.45 -6.90
N ALA A 118 1.02 14.90 -7.42
CA ALA A 118 1.46 14.66 -8.80
C ALA A 118 2.78 13.88 -8.85
N ARG A 119 3.12 13.44 -10.05
CA ARG A 119 4.46 12.97 -10.36
C ARG A 119 5.39 14.18 -10.46
N LEU A 120 6.54 14.12 -9.82
CA LEU A 120 7.55 15.17 -9.95
C LEU A 120 8.06 15.21 -11.40
N ASN A 121 8.06 16.38 -12.02
CA ASN A 121 8.54 16.55 -13.38
C ASN A 121 9.98 16.03 -13.53
N GLY A 122 10.21 15.23 -14.59
CA GLY A 122 11.49 14.59 -14.83
C GLY A 122 11.78 13.32 -14.03
N SER A 123 10.89 12.92 -13.12
CA SER A 123 11.04 11.68 -12.35
C SER A 123 9.96 10.65 -12.69
N LEU A 124 10.37 9.39 -12.85
CA LEU A 124 9.43 8.28 -13.02
C LEU A 124 8.83 7.79 -11.69
N ILE A 125 9.52 8.04 -10.58
CA ILE A 125 9.22 7.44 -9.27
C ILE A 125 8.72 8.50 -8.27
N GLN A 126 9.37 9.66 -8.21
CA GLN A 126 9.10 10.66 -7.18
C GLN A 126 7.73 11.31 -7.34
N ARG A 127 7.13 11.62 -6.20
CA ARG A 127 5.84 12.31 -6.07
C ARG A 127 6.02 13.57 -5.24
N THR A 128 5.17 14.56 -5.52
CA THR A 128 5.17 15.84 -4.80
C THR A 128 3.74 16.37 -4.69
N VAL A 129 3.52 17.29 -3.77
CA VAL A 129 2.29 18.09 -3.76
C VAL A 129 2.34 19.07 -4.91
N ASP A 130 1.28 19.09 -5.71
CA ASP A 130 1.14 20.01 -6.85
C ASP A 130 -0.33 20.40 -7.02
N PHE A 131 -0.64 21.64 -6.72
CA PHE A 131 -2.01 22.19 -6.82
C PHE A 131 -2.45 22.49 -8.25
N ALA A 132 -1.53 22.52 -9.21
CA ALA A 132 -1.85 22.80 -10.61
C ALA A 132 -2.24 21.53 -11.38
N SER A 133 -1.57 20.39 -11.13
CA SER A 133 -1.73 19.16 -11.91
C SER A 133 -1.92 17.90 -11.06
N GLY A 134 -1.91 18.01 -9.75
CA GLY A 134 -2.01 16.88 -8.83
C GLY A 134 -3.41 16.29 -8.78
N GLU A 135 -3.46 14.98 -8.50
CA GLU A 135 -4.70 14.29 -8.23
C GLU A 135 -5.12 14.47 -6.77
N ARG A 136 -6.42 14.71 -6.53
CA ARG A 136 -6.97 14.87 -5.18
C ARG A 136 -6.46 13.76 -4.25
N SER A 137 -5.90 14.18 -3.11
CA SER A 137 -5.31 13.30 -2.10
C SER A 137 -5.61 13.84 -0.72
N VAL A 138 -6.15 12.97 0.16
CA VAL A 138 -6.54 13.36 1.52
C VAL A 138 -6.05 12.32 2.50
N THR A 139 -5.36 12.79 3.54
CA THR A 139 -4.91 12.02 4.69
C THR A 139 -5.46 12.62 5.98
N HIS A 140 -6.10 11.81 6.80
CA HIS A 140 -6.42 12.15 8.19
C HIS A 140 -5.40 11.47 9.10
N TYR A 141 -4.88 12.17 10.09
CA TYR A 141 -3.98 11.58 11.07
C TYR A 141 -4.37 11.90 12.49
N ARG A 142 -3.98 11.01 13.39
CA ARG A 142 -4.08 11.16 14.84
C ARG A 142 -2.76 10.74 15.47
N THR A 143 -2.21 11.59 16.33
CA THR A 143 -1.01 11.28 17.08
C THR A 143 -1.35 10.36 18.25
N LEU A 144 -0.77 9.17 18.26
CA LEU A 144 -0.96 8.16 19.31
C LEU A 144 -0.02 8.42 20.49
N ALA A 145 1.22 8.80 20.16
CA ALA A 145 2.27 9.13 21.12
C ALA A 145 3.31 10.02 20.43
N HIS A 146 4.03 10.80 21.19
CA HIS A 146 5.13 11.62 20.68
C HIS A 146 6.24 11.82 21.72
N CYS A 147 7.42 12.17 21.24
CA CYS A 147 8.52 12.73 21.99
C CYS A 147 9.10 13.91 21.20
N SER A 148 10.12 14.59 21.72
CA SER A 148 10.72 15.74 21.05
C SER A 148 11.35 15.44 19.68
N VAL A 149 11.59 14.16 19.35
CA VAL A 149 12.28 13.75 18.13
C VAL A 149 11.33 13.19 17.08
N PHE A 150 10.27 12.47 17.49
CA PHE A 150 9.32 11.85 16.56
C PHE A 150 7.93 11.69 17.18
N SER A 151 6.95 11.51 16.31
CA SER A 151 5.55 11.19 16.63
C SER A 151 5.15 9.84 16.02
N HIS A 152 4.44 9.03 16.80
CA HIS A 152 3.77 7.82 16.34
C HIS A 152 2.34 8.18 15.93
N LEU A 153 2.01 7.90 14.69
CA LEU A 153 0.75 8.32 14.06
C LEU A 153 -0.10 7.13 13.63
N GLU A 154 -1.40 7.30 13.77
CA GLU A 154 -2.41 6.54 13.04
C GLU A 154 -2.91 7.41 11.87
N LEU A 155 -2.97 6.82 10.66
CA LEU A 155 -3.36 7.56 9.46
C LEU A 155 -4.45 6.81 8.70
N ASN A 156 -5.44 7.56 8.23
CA ASN A 156 -6.54 7.07 7.41
C ASN A 156 -6.56 7.83 6.07
N LEU A 157 -6.64 7.08 4.97
CA LEU A 157 -6.58 7.63 3.62
C LEU A 157 -7.96 7.62 2.98
N GLU A 158 -8.43 8.76 2.45
CA GLU A 158 -9.60 8.79 1.57
C GLU A 158 -9.27 8.30 0.15
N THR A 159 -8.03 8.44 -0.27
CA THR A 159 -7.53 8.04 -1.60
C THR A 159 -6.27 7.19 -1.44
N GLY A 160 -5.84 6.52 -2.50
CA GLY A 160 -4.64 5.66 -2.46
C GLY A 160 -3.68 6.00 -3.60
N ARG A 161 -2.88 7.05 -3.43
CA ARG A 161 -1.85 7.44 -4.38
C ARG A 161 -0.52 6.79 -4.04
N THR A 162 0.37 6.71 -5.02
CA THR A 162 1.74 6.25 -4.81
C THR A 162 2.46 7.19 -3.85
N HIS A 163 3.16 6.66 -2.86
CA HIS A 163 3.89 7.40 -1.81
C HIS A 163 3.02 8.41 -1.03
N HIS A 164 1.71 8.17 -0.92
CA HIS A 164 0.73 9.13 -0.42
C HIS A 164 1.11 9.68 0.96
N ILE A 165 1.25 8.81 1.95
CA ILE A 165 1.59 9.22 3.34
C ILE A 165 2.95 9.92 3.38
N ARG A 166 3.95 9.38 2.68
CA ARG A 166 5.30 9.95 2.61
C ARG A 166 5.28 11.40 2.13
N VAL A 167 4.60 11.65 1.00
CA VAL A 167 4.47 12.99 0.38
C VAL A 167 3.72 13.94 1.31
N HIS A 168 2.60 13.51 1.89
CA HIS A 168 1.79 14.35 2.77
C HIS A 168 2.51 14.70 4.07
N MET A 169 3.17 13.74 4.70
CA MET A 169 3.90 14.00 5.94
C MET A 169 5.12 14.91 5.71
N ALA A 170 5.85 14.71 4.61
CA ALA A 170 6.93 15.62 4.21
C ALA A 170 6.40 17.03 3.90
N TYR A 171 5.25 17.14 3.24
CA TYR A 171 4.62 18.43 2.90
C TYR A 171 4.29 19.28 4.13
N ILE A 172 3.82 18.66 5.22
CA ILE A 172 3.53 19.37 6.47
C ILE A 172 4.76 19.53 7.38
N GLY A 173 5.96 19.18 6.91
CA GLY A 173 7.22 19.35 7.64
C GLY A 173 7.58 18.22 8.60
N HIS A 174 6.87 17.09 8.56
CA HIS A 174 7.08 15.92 9.40
C HIS A 174 7.34 14.67 8.56
N PRO A 175 8.47 14.57 7.80
CA PRO A 175 8.75 13.40 6.98
C PRO A 175 8.79 12.13 7.83
N LEU A 176 8.52 10.98 7.20
CA LEU A 176 8.57 9.71 7.90
C LEU A 176 9.98 9.37 8.33
N LEU A 177 10.10 8.67 9.45
CA LEU A 177 11.40 8.20 9.96
C LEU A 177 11.97 7.16 8.98
N GLY A 178 13.19 7.43 8.49
CA GLY A 178 13.88 6.56 7.54
C GLY A 178 13.58 6.83 6.05
N ASP A 179 12.84 7.90 5.75
CA ASP A 179 12.47 8.29 4.37
C ASP A 179 13.47 9.29 3.74
#